data_fa2724d20c2f1c3514fa7ffd4ab5a98a
#
_entry.id   fa2724d20c2f1c3514fa7ffd4ab5a98a
#
_cell.length_a   1.000
_cell.length_b   1.000
_cell.length_c   1.000
_cell.angle_alpha   90.00
_cell.angle_beta   90.00
_cell.angle_gamma   90.00
#
_symmetry.space_group_name_H-M   'P 1'
#
loop_
_entity.id
_entity.type
_entity.pdbx_description
1 polymer ?
#
loop_
_entity_poly.entity_id
_entity_poly.type
_entity_poly.pdbx_seq_one_letter_code
_entity_poly.pdbx_strand_id
1 'polypeptide(L)'
;METVKLGLLIKKTKVARCGEHSYPVLSITKQDGIIMQSEKFKKRIASADTSDYKIIPRGKLVQGIHIDEGNFGIQDIVDNGIVSPAYGVWDVNDGLVIPKYLEMVLRSPKSIEFYRSKLTGTVNRRGHMSDADFLSMDIPLPDRDTQSKILKTMKQTTSVLYSRQQQLAKLDELIKARFVSCFFNKLY
;
A
#
# COMPACT_ATOMS: atom_id res chain seq x y z
N MET A 1 -16.67 16.35 10.89
CA MET A 1 -15.43 16.41 10.07
C MET A 1 -15.89 16.59 8.64
N GLU A 2 -15.36 17.58 7.96
CA GLU A 2 -15.68 17.87 6.56
C GLU A 2 -15.24 16.71 5.67
N THR A 3 -16.03 16.36 4.66
CA THR A 3 -15.73 15.33 3.69
C THR A 3 -15.80 15.91 2.28
N VAL A 4 -14.92 15.45 1.40
CA VAL A 4 -14.91 15.83 0.00
C VAL A 4 -14.92 14.59 -0.89
N LYS A 5 -15.35 14.71 -2.12
CA LYS A 5 -15.26 13.61 -3.08
C LYS A 5 -13.81 13.36 -3.48
N LEU A 6 -13.41 12.09 -3.56
CA LEU A 6 -12.06 11.68 -3.95
C LEU A 6 -11.63 12.31 -5.28
N GLY A 7 -12.57 12.48 -6.21
CA GLY A 7 -12.31 13.12 -7.51
C GLY A 7 -11.86 14.59 -7.46
N LEU A 8 -11.99 15.27 -6.30
CA LEU A 8 -11.39 16.59 -6.08
C LEU A 8 -9.91 16.49 -5.65
N LEU A 9 -9.51 15.34 -5.11
CA LEU A 9 -8.18 15.11 -4.54
C LEU A 9 -7.25 14.38 -5.49
N ILE A 10 -7.79 13.60 -6.44
CA ILE A 10 -6.98 12.84 -7.40
C ILE A 10 -7.50 12.98 -8.83
N LYS A 11 -6.59 12.79 -9.78
CA LYS A 11 -6.89 12.75 -11.21
C LYS A 11 -6.17 11.59 -11.88
N LYS A 12 -6.85 10.86 -12.77
CA LYS A 12 -6.21 9.76 -13.49
C LYS A 12 -5.09 10.28 -14.39
N THR A 13 -3.93 9.67 -14.28
CA THR A 13 -2.72 10.06 -15.01
C THR A 13 -2.45 9.11 -16.15
N LYS A 14 -2.16 9.66 -17.33
CA LYS A 14 -1.54 8.90 -18.41
C LYS A 14 -0.04 8.81 -18.13
N VAL A 15 0.49 7.61 -18.06
CA VAL A 15 1.91 7.36 -17.83
C VAL A 15 2.53 6.64 -19.03
N ALA A 16 3.82 6.90 -19.28
CA ALA A 16 4.57 6.22 -20.32
C ALA A 16 4.77 4.74 -19.97
N ARG A 17 4.99 3.93 -21.00
CA ARG A 17 5.42 2.53 -20.85
C ARG A 17 6.94 2.45 -20.74
N CYS A 18 7.43 1.41 -20.09
CA CYS A 18 8.84 1.17 -19.85
C CYS A 18 9.64 1.05 -21.16
N GLY A 19 9.06 0.36 -22.17
CA GLY A 19 9.76 0.09 -23.43
C GLY A 19 11.08 -0.68 -23.16
N GLU A 20 12.15 -0.22 -23.78
CA GLU A 20 13.48 -0.79 -23.64
C GLU A 20 14.26 -0.27 -22.40
N HIS A 21 13.68 0.69 -21.66
CA HIS A 21 14.32 1.23 -20.47
C HIS A 21 14.28 0.25 -19.30
N SER A 22 15.27 0.36 -18.42
CA SER A 22 15.33 -0.43 -17.19
C SER A 22 15.06 0.44 -15.96
N TYR A 23 14.03 0.08 -15.22
CA TYR A 23 13.65 0.73 -13.97
C TYR A 23 13.40 -0.30 -12.88
N PRO A 24 13.54 0.07 -11.59
CA PRO A 24 13.16 -0.78 -10.47
C PRO A 24 11.70 -1.20 -10.55
N VAL A 25 11.44 -2.50 -10.40
CA VAL A 25 10.07 -3.04 -10.36
C VAL A 25 9.48 -2.82 -8.99
N LEU A 26 8.33 -2.15 -8.94
CA LEU A 26 7.57 -1.90 -7.72
C LEU A 26 6.36 -2.83 -7.66
N SER A 27 6.01 -3.20 -6.43
CA SER A 27 4.80 -3.98 -6.13
C SER A 27 4.02 -3.28 -5.03
N ILE A 28 2.70 -3.50 -5.02
CA ILE A 28 1.85 -3.03 -3.93
C ILE A 28 1.48 -4.23 -3.06
N THR A 29 1.57 -4.03 -1.76
CA THR A 29 1.15 -5.03 -0.78
C THR A 29 0.12 -4.44 0.18
N LYS A 30 -0.72 -5.32 0.71
CA LYS A 30 -1.72 -4.95 1.72
C LYS A 30 -1.10 -4.35 2.99
N GLN A 31 0.08 -4.81 3.38
CA GLN A 31 0.72 -4.37 4.63
C GLN A 31 1.56 -3.11 4.45
N ASP A 32 2.46 -3.12 3.47
CA ASP A 32 3.53 -2.11 3.38
C ASP A 32 3.24 -1.02 2.32
N GLY A 33 2.14 -1.14 1.54
CA GLY A 33 1.90 -0.26 0.40
C GLY A 33 2.84 -0.59 -0.75
N ILE A 34 3.47 0.44 -1.35
CA ILE A 34 4.48 0.25 -2.40
C ILE A 34 5.80 -0.19 -1.78
N ILE A 35 6.41 -1.19 -2.41
CA ILE A 35 7.71 -1.76 -2.04
C ILE A 35 8.54 -2.05 -3.30
N MET A 36 9.84 -2.13 -3.14
CA MET A 36 10.72 -2.72 -4.14
C MET A 36 10.45 -4.23 -4.22
N GLN A 37 10.17 -4.73 -5.43
CA GLN A 37 9.87 -6.17 -5.59
C GLN A 37 11.06 -7.04 -5.18
N SER A 38 12.29 -6.60 -5.48
CA SER A 38 13.53 -7.30 -5.16
C SER A 38 13.79 -7.45 -3.66
N GLU A 39 13.25 -6.57 -2.83
CA GLU A 39 13.49 -6.61 -1.37
C GLU A 39 12.57 -7.63 -0.65
N LYS A 40 11.38 -7.86 -1.17
CA LYS A 40 10.39 -8.71 -0.51
C LYS A 40 10.33 -10.13 -1.07
N PHE A 41 10.62 -10.29 -2.35
CA PHE A 41 10.44 -11.56 -3.04
C PHE A 41 11.78 -12.15 -3.49
N LYS A 42 12.13 -13.33 -2.98
CA LYS A 42 13.34 -14.08 -3.38
C LYS A 42 13.34 -14.47 -4.87
N LYS A 43 12.15 -14.59 -5.48
CA LYS A 43 11.98 -14.86 -6.90
C LYS A 43 11.34 -13.65 -7.58
N ARG A 44 11.79 -13.32 -8.78
CA ARG A 44 11.18 -12.29 -9.63
C ARG A 44 9.72 -12.69 -9.92
N ILE A 45 8.76 -11.86 -9.51
CA ILE A 45 7.33 -12.06 -9.78
C ILE A 45 6.93 -11.35 -11.09
N ALA A 46 7.64 -10.26 -11.44
CA ALA A 46 7.43 -9.56 -12.70
C ALA A 46 7.69 -10.47 -13.88
N SER A 47 6.99 -10.24 -14.98
CA SER A 47 7.27 -10.86 -16.28
C SER A 47 8.73 -10.70 -16.64
N ALA A 48 9.28 -11.63 -17.44
CA ALA A 48 10.61 -11.48 -18.01
C ALA A 48 10.68 -10.21 -18.88
N ASP A 49 9.62 -9.97 -19.66
CA ASP A 49 9.41 -8.74 -20.41
C ASP A 49 8.59 -7.74 -19.57
N THR A 50 9.16 -6.55 -19.38
CA THR A 50 8.54 -5.43 -18.66
C THR A 50 8.30 -4.21 -19.56
N SER A 51 8.43 -4.36 -20.88
CA SER A 51 8.26 -3.27 -21.85
C SER A 51 6.90 -2.57 -21.75
N ASP A 52 5.87 -3.32 -21.44
CA ASP A 52 4.50 -2.83 -21.23
C ASP A 52 4.23 -2.22 -19.85
N TYR A 53 5.17 -2.34 -18.91
CA TYR A 53 4.98 -1.81 -17.56
C TYR A 53 4.90 -0.28 -17.59
N LYS A 54 4.13 0.27 -16.67
CA LYS A 54 3.92 1.71 -16.50
C LYS A 54 5.05 2.32 -15.72
N ILE A 55 5.67 3.40 -16.25
CA ILE A 55 6.66 4.19 -15.51
C ILE A 55 5.93 5.08 -14.51
N ILE A 56 6.30 4.98 -13.24
CA ILE A 56 5.68 5.72 -12.14
C ILE A 56 6.70 6.66 -11.51
N PRO A 57 6.60 7.96 -11.79
CA PRO A 57 7.39 8.98 -11.09
C PRO A 57 7.06 9.03 -9.60
N ARG A 58 7.98 9.57 -8.82
CA ARG A 58 7.78 9.86 -7.39
C ARG A 58 6.53 10.75 -7.17
N GLY A 59 5.80 10.50 -6.10
CA GLY A 59 4.61 11.28 -5.70
C GLY A 59 3.28 10.78 -6.28
N LYS A 60 3.28 9.82 -7.21
CA LYS A 60 2.04 9.26 -7.76
C LYS A 60 1.38 8.30 -6.80
N LEU A 61 0.04 8.36 -6.75
CA LEU A 61 -0.76 7.32 -6.11
C LEU A 61 -0.95 6.16 -7.09
N VAL A 62 -0.63 4.97 -6.64
CA VAL A 62 -0.77 3.74 -7.41
C VAL A 62 -1.86 2.86 -6.77
N GLN A 63 -2.76 2.38 -7.60
CA GLN A 63 -3.87 1.50 -7.26
C GLN A 63 -3.59 0.11 -7.80
N GLY A 64 -3.50 -0.88 -6.92
CA GLY A 64 -3.34 -2.28 -7.29
C GLY A 64 -4.64 -2.93 -7.77
N ILE A 65 -4.56 -4.20 -8.15
CA ILE A 65 -5.71 -4.96 -8.66
C ILE A 65 -6.71 -5.27 -7.54
N HIS A 66 -6.21 -5.61 -6.34
CA HIS A 66 -7.05 -6.00 -5.20
C HIS A 66 -7.37 -4.79 -4.31
N ILE A 67 -8.22 -3.89 -4.81
CA ILE A 67 -8.63 -2.70 -4.08
C ILE A 67 -9.44 -3.03 -2.81
N ASP A 68 -10.18 -4.11 -2.82
CA ASP A 68 -10.93 -4.68 -1.69
C ASP A 68 -10.04 -5.18 -0.54
N GLU A 69 -8.74 -5.22 -0.75
CA GLU A 69 -7.71 -5.46 0.26
C GLU A 69 -6.97 -4.18 0.67
N GLY A 70 -7.32 -3.03 0.10
CA GLY A 70 -6.65 -1.76 0.37
C GLY A 70 -5.28 -1.63 -0.33
N ASN A 71 -5.11 -2.24 -1.50
CA ASN A 71 -3.87 -2.23 -2.27
C ASN A 71 -3.66 -0.87 -2.96
N PHE A 72 -3.31 0.14 -2.17
CA PHE A 72 -2.94 1.48 -2.59
C PHE A 72 -1.58 1.87 -2.02
N GLY A 73 -0.86 2.75 -2.71
CA GLY A 73 0.38 3.30 -2.18
C GLY A 73 0.83 4.55 -2.93
N ILE A 74 1.46 5.47 -2.21
CA ILE A 74 2.18 6.60 -2.81
C ILE A 74 3.60 6.13 -3.15
N GLN A 75 3.98 6.31 -4.41
CA GLN A 75 5.34 6.03 -4.85
C GLN A 75 6.28 7.12 -4.31
N ASP A 76 7.07 6.79 -3.30
CA ASP A 76 8.04 7.69 -2.66
C ASP A 76 9.41 7.02 -2.44
N ILE A 77 9.62 5.84 -3.03
CA ILE A 77 10.80 5.00 -2.83
C ILE A 77 11.93 5.41 -3.78
N VAL A 78 11.62 5.55 -5.07
CA VAL A 78 12.58 5.87 -6.14
C VAL A 78 12.07 7.05 -6.97
N ASP A 79 12.93 7.66 -7.76
CA ASP A 79 12.51 8.77 -8.63
C ASP A 79 11.58 8.28 -9.75
N ASN A 80 11.92 7.16 -10.38
CA ASN A 80 11.07 6.44 -11.32
C ASN A 80 11.14 4.94 -11.06
N GLY A 81 9.99 4.31 -10.95
CA GLY A 81 9.85 2.86 -10.88
C GLY A 81 8.84 2.37 -11.90
N ILE A 82 8.71 1.07 -12.06
CA ILE A 82 7.71 0.48 -12.96
C ILE A 82 6.75 -0.43 -12.19
N VAL A 83 5.50 -0.42 -12.64
CA VAL A 83 4.44 -1.28 -12.10
C VAL A 83 3.68 -2.00 -13.21
N SER A 84 2.96 -3.03 -12.85
CA SER A 84 2.10 -3.80 -13.78
C SER A 84 1.19 -2.88 -14.62
N PRO A 85 0.99 -3.21 -15.91
CA PRO A 85 0.03 -2.50 -16.77
C PRO A 85 -1.40 -2.44 -16.21
N ALA A 86 -1.77 -3.42 -15.40
CA ALA A 86 -3.10 -3.52 -14.79
C ALA A 86 -3.34 -2.51 -13.64
N TYR A 87 -2.29 -1.86 -13.14
CA TYR A 87 -2.44 -0.92 -12.02
C TYR A 87 -2.97 0.44 -12.49
N GLY A 88 -3.81 1.05 -11.66
CA GLY A 88 -4.24 2.43 -11.81
C GLY A 88 -3.16 3.40 -11.34
N VAL A 89 -3.04 4.55 -12.00
CA VAL A 89 -2.10 5.62 -11.62
C VAL A 89 -2.82 6.95 -11.57
N TRP A 90 -2.59 7.68 -10.49
CA TRP A 90 -3.32 8.90 -10.18
C TRP A 90 -2.37 10.00 -9.72
N ASP A 91 -2.61 11.21 -10.21
CA ASP A 91 -2.05 12.44 -9.65
C ASP A 91 -2.79 12.79 -8.37
N VAL A 92 -2.06 13.22 -7.36
CA VAL A 92 -2.63 13.70 -6.10
C VAL A 92 -2.53 15.22 -6.07
N ASN A 93 -3.61 15.88 -5.71
CA ASN A 93 -3.62 17.32 -5.45
C ASN A 93 -3.01 17.57 -4.05
N ASP A 94 -1.69 17.67 -4.00
CA ASP A 94 -0.93 17.87 -2.76
C ASP A 94 -1.14 19.24 -2.12
N GLY A 95 -1.74 20.19 -2.85
CA GLY A 95 -2.21 21.46 -2.28
C GLY A 95 -3.39 21.30 -1.32
N LEU A 96 -4.23 20.28 -1.52
CA LEU A 96 -5.42 20.01 -0.71
C LEU A 96 -5.19 18.92 0.33
N VAL A 97 -4.49 17.84 -0.03
CA VAL A 97 -4.34 16.66 0.82
C VAL A 97 -2.88 16.21 0.89
N ILE A 98 -2.41 15.83 2.06
CA ILE A 98 -1.10 15.20 2.20
C ILE A 98 -1.17 13.79 1.55
N PRO A 99 -0.31 13.45 0.56
CA PRO A 99 -0.42 12.18 -0.16
C PRO A 99 -0.43 10.95 0.74
N LYS A 100 0.42 10.92 1.78
CA LYS A 100 0.44 9.80 2.74
C LYS A 100 -0.80 9.74 3.63
N TYR A 101 -1.44 10.87 3.92
CA TYR A 101 -2.72 10.89 4.61
C TYR A 101 -3.81 10.26 3.72
N LEU A 102 -3.86 10.63 2.45
CA LEU A 102 -4.79 10.04 1.50
C LEU A 102 -4.55 8.53 1.36
N GLU A 103 -3.30 8.09 1.21
CA GLU A 103 -2.96 6.66 1.20
C GLU A 103 -3.52 5.94 2.42
N MET A 104 -3.32 6.49 3.62
CA MET A 104 -3.82 5.92 4.86
C MET A 104 -5.35 5.81 4.87
N VAL A 105 -6.06 6.85 4.42
CA VAL A 105 -7.53 6.85 4.32
C VAL A 105 -8.00 5.79 3.32
N LEU A 106 -7.41 5.73 2.13
CA LEU A 106 -7.79 4.75 1.09
C LEU A 106 -7.55 3.29 1.52
N ARG A 107 -6.66 3.05 2.46
CA ARG A 107 -6.35 1.72 3.02
C ARG A 107 -7.14 1.42 4.31
N SER A 108 -7.98 2.33 4.76
CA SER A 108 -8.75 2.16 5.99
C SER A 108 -9.85 1.09 5.84
N PRO A 109 -10.29 0.46 6.94
CA PRO A 109 -11.41 -0.49 6.92
C PRO A 109 -12.68 0.07 6.29
N LYS A 110 -12.99 1.35 6.55
CA LYS A 110 -14.16 2.04 5.97
C LYS A 110 -14.06 2.15 4.45
N SER A 111 -12.87 2.44 3.93
CA SER A 111 -12.62 2.50 2.49
C SER A 111 -12.74 1.12 1.85
N ILE A 112 -12.20 0.09 2.50
CA ILE A 112 -12.30 -1.30 2.05
C ILE A 112 -13.76 -1.75 1.98
N GLU A 113 -14.57 -1.39 2.97
CA GLU A 113 -16.02 -1.67 2.97
C GLU A 113 -16.73 -0.97 1.79
N PHE A 114 -16.40 0.31 1.54
CA PHE A 114 -16.91 1.03 0.37
C PHE A 114 -16.53 0.31 -0.94
N TYR A 115 -15.28 -0.11 -1.12
CA TYR A 115 -14.88 -0.82 -2.33
C TYR A 115 -15.67 -2.11 -2.50
N ARG A 116 -15.81 -2.91 -1.45
CA ARG A 116 -16.59 -4.15 -1.49
C ARG A 116 -18.05 -3.93 -1.85
N SER A 117 -18.66 -2.83 -1.41
CA SER A 117 -20.04 -2.49 -1.77
C SER A 117 -20.22 -2.08 -3.24
N LYS A 118 -19.14 -1.66 -3.90
CA LYS A 118 -19.14 -1.18 -5.28
C LYS A 118 -18.59 -2.19 -6.30
N LEU A 119 -17.91 -3.23 -5.82
CA LEU A 119 -17.42 -4.27 -6.69
C LEU A 119 -18.58 -5.06 -7.31
N THR A 120 -18.65 -5.06 -8.63
CA THR A 120 -19.62 -5.83 -9.41
C THR A 120 -18.92 -7.04 -10.04
N GLY A 121 -19.59 -8.21 -10.04
CA GLY A 121 -19.08 -9.42 -10.67
C GLY A 121 -19.35 -10.68 -9.84
N THR A 122 -19.62 -11.79 -10.52
CA THR A 122 -19.98 -13.10 -9.95
C THR A 122 -18.79 -13.92 -9.44
N VAL A 123 -17.55 -13.47 -9.67
CA VAL A 123 -16.33 -14.19 -9.26
C VAL A 123 -15.56 -13.33 -8.26
N ASN A 124 -15.52 -13.78 -7.02
CA ASN A 124 -14.90 -13.12 -5.85
C ASN A 124 -13.44 -12.66 -6.01
N ARG A 125 -12.78 -12.86 -7.15
CA ARG A 125 -11.37 -12.50 -7.37
C ARG A 125 -11.13 -11.47 -8.47
N ARG A 126 -12.17 -11.02 -9.19
CA ARG A 126 -12.04 -10.08 -10.32
C ARG A 126 -13.15 -9.03 -10.33
N GLY A 127 -13.64 -8.64 -9.15
CA GLY A 127 -14.58 -7.53 -9.06
C GLY A 127 -13.93 -6.26 -9.66
N HIS A 128 -14.66 -5.61 -10.56
CA HIS A 128 -14.24 -4.35 -11.16
C HIS A 128 -15.06 -3.22 -10.55
N MET A 129 -14.38 -2.18 -10.08
CA MET A 129 -15.01 -0.92 -9.70
C MET A 129 -14.72 0.12 -10.78
N SER A 130 -15.74 0.85 -11.22
CA SER A 130 -15.55 1.92 -12.20
C SER A 130 -14.74 3.07 -11.61
N ASP A 131 -14.01 3.80 -12.47
CA ASP A 131 -13.32 5.03 -12.04
C ASP A 131 -14.32 6.04 -11.45
N ALA A 132 -15.55 6.11 -11.98
CA ALA A 132 -16.60 7.00 -11.50
C ALA A 132 -17.02 6.65 -10.06
N ASP A 133 -17.23 5.36 -9.76
CA ASP A 133 -17.53 4.91 -8.40
C ASP A 133 -16.37 5.21 -7.46
N PHE A 134 -15.13 4.93 -7.88
CA PHE A 134 -13.95 5.23 -7.07
C PHE A 134 -13.85 6.72 -6.73
N LEU A 135 -13.98 7.59 -7.72
CA LEU A 135 -13.91 9.04 -7.55
C LEU A 135 -15.10 9.62 -6.76
N SER A 136 -16.22 8.90 -6.67
CA SER A 136 -17.40 9.31 -5.90
C SER A 136 -17.26 9.12 -4.38
N MET A 137 -16.19 8.44 -3.94
CA MET A 137 -15.95 8.13 -2.54
C MET A 137 -15.79 9.41 -1.71
N ASP A 138 -16.39 9.41 -0.51
CA ASP A 138 -16.25 10.49 0.47
C ASP A 138 -14.97 10.31 1.30
N ILE A 139 -14.09 11.31 1.23
CA ILE A 139 -12.81 11.35 1.95
C ILE A 139 -12.90 12.37 3.07
N PRO A 140 -12.63 12.02 4.33
CA PRO A 140 -12.49 12.99 5.40
C PRO A 140 -11.27 13.87 5.13
N LEU A 141 -11.47 15.19 5.10
CA LEU A 141 -10.43 16.15 4.78
C LEU A 141 -10.32 17.20 5.88
N PRO A 142 -9.63 16.91 6.99
CA PRO A 142 -9.28 17.91 7.97
C PRO A 142 -8.21 18.88 7.41
N ASP A 143 -7.96 19.97 8.13
CA ASP A 143 -6.85 20.87 7.80
C ASP A 143 -5.49 20.14 7.79
N ARG A 144 -4.50 20.73 7.11
CA ARG A 144 -3.18 20.09 6.91
C ARG A 144 -2.43 19.79 8.21
N ASP A 145 -2.60 20.64 9.23
CA ASP A 145 -1.96 20.43 10.53
C ASP A 145 -2.55 19.19 11.22
N THR A 146 -3.86 19.04 11.15
CA THR A 146 -4.57 17.85 11.65
C THR A 146 -4.18 16.60 10.87
N GLN A 147 -4.10 16.64 9.51
CA GLN A 147 -3.60 15.54 8.70
C GLN A 147 -2.19 15.12 9.15
N SER A 148 -1.30 16.09 9.34
CA SER A 148 0.08 15.85 9.79
C SER A 148 0.15 15.22 11.19
N LYS A 149 -0.68 15.70 12.13
CA LYS A 149 -0.79 15.12 13.49
C LYS A 149 -1.28 13.67 13.44
N ILE A 150 -2.29 13.38 12.62
CA ILE A 150 -2.81 12.02 12.43
C ILE A 150 -1.71 11.10 11.90
N LEU A 151 -1.00 11.51 10.85
CA LEU A 151 0.11 10.72 10.29
C LEU A 151 1.21 10.46 11.32
N LYS A 152 1.60 11.47 12.10
CA LYS A 152 2.61 11.33 13.16
C LYS A 152 2.16 10.31 14.21
N THR A 153 0.93 10.41 14.68
CA THR A 153 0.36 9.50 15.68
C THR A 153 0.32 8.06 15.14
N MET A 154 -0.17 7.88 13.91
CA MET A 154 -0.21 6.55 13.27
C MET A 154 1.18 5.94 13.11
N LYS A 155 2.18 6.73 12.68
CA LYS A 155 3.57 6.27 12.57
C LYS A 155 4.12 5.82 13.93
N GLN A 156 3.89 6.59 14.98
CA GLN A 156 4.32 6.26 16.34
C GLN A 156 3.66 4.97 16.83
N THR A 157 2.34 4.85 16.66
CA THR A 157 1.58 3.65 17.05
C THR A 157 2.06 2.41 16.32
N THR A 158 2.27 2.50 15.01
CA THR A 158 2.80 1.38 14.20
C THR A 158 4.20 0.98 14.65
N SER A 159 5.07 1.95 14.96
CA SER A 159 6.42 1.67 15.48
C SER A 159 6.38 0.95 16.82
N VAL A 160 5.51 1.37 17.73
CA VAL A 160 5.33 0.68 19.03
C VAL A 160 4.82 -0.74 18.85
N LEU A 161 3.79 -0.94 18.00
CA LEU A 161 3.26 -2.26 17.69
C LEU A 161 4.34 -3.19 17.12
N TYR A 162 5.12 -2.70 16.15
CA TYR A 162 6.22 -3.48 15.57
C TYR A 162 7.27 -3.87 16.60
N SER A 163 7.68 -2.93 17.46
CA SER A 163 8.63 -3.19 18.53
C SER A 163 8.10 -4.24 19.53
N ARG A 164 6.81 -4.20 19.86
CA ARG A 164 6.18 -5.19 20.73
C ARG A 164 6.10 -6.58 20.10
N GLN A 165 5.77 -6.64 18.82
CA GLN A 165 5.79 -7.93 18.09
C GLN A 165 7.18 -8.55 18.06
N GLN A 166 8.23 -7.75 17.84
CA GLN A 166 9.61 -8.24 17.91
C GLN A 166 10.00 -8.71 19.33
N GLN A 167 9.57 -7.99 20.38
CA GLN A 167 9.81 -8.41 21.76
C GLN A 167 9.14 -9.75 22.06
N LEU A 168 7.88 -9.93 21.63
CA LEU A 168 7.18 -11.21 21.80
C LEU A 168 7.91 -12.35 21.06
N ALA A 169 8.30 -12.15 19.82
CA ALA A 169 9.05 -13.17 19.06
C ALA A 169 10.36 -13.58 19.77
N LYS A 170 11.11 -12.61 20.31
CA LYS A 170 12.34 -12.88 21.09
C LYS A 170 12.06 -13.64 22.38
N LEU A 171 10.96 -13.32 23.08
CA LEU A 171 10.55 -14.06 24.27
C LEU A 171 10.21 -15.53 23.94
N ASP A 172 9.50 -15.77 22.85
CA ASP A 172 9.19 -17.13 22.38
C ASP A 172 10.46 -17.93 22.04
N GLU A 173 11.45 -17.29 21.40
CA GLU A 173 12.75 -17.90 21.14
C GLU A 173 13.50 -18.26 22.44
N LEU A 174 13.49 -17.34 23.42
CA LEU A 174 14.11 -17.59 24.73
C LEU A 174 13.44 -18.74 25.49
N ILE A 175 12.10 -18.78 25.46
CA ILE A 175 11.35 -19.90 26.10
C ILE A 175 11.73 -21.22 25.44
N LYS A 176 11.75 -21.28 24.11
CA LYS A 176 12.16 -22.49 23.36
C LYS A 176 13.60 -22.90 23.69
N ALA A 177 14.54 -21.95 23.70
CA ALA A 177 15.94 -22.23 24.03
C ALA A 177 16.10 -22.75 25.47
N ARG A 178 15.41 -22.15 26.44
CA ARG A 178 15.41 -22.61 27.83
C ARG A 178 14.80 -24.00 27.98
N PHE A 179 13.68 -24.25 27.32
CA PHE A 179 13.03 -25.56 27.34
C PHE A 179 13.97 -26.65 26.84
N VAL A 180 14.59 -26.43 25.65
CA VAL A 180 15.55 -27.37 25.08
C VAL A 180 16.74 -27.59 26.04
N SER A 181 17.33 -26.50 26.57
CA SER A 181 18.46 -26.60 27.52
C SER A 181 18.10 -27.37 28.79
N CYS A 182 16.91 -27.15 29.36
CA CYS A 182 16.48 -27.85 30.57
C CYS A 182 16.19 -29.35 30.34
N PHE A 183 15.74 -29.74 29.15
CA PHE A 183 15.48 -31.12 28.80
C PHE A 183 16.77 -31.90 28.49
N PHE A 184 17.66 -31.30 27.71
CA PHE A 184 18.92 -31.98 27.32
C PHE A 184 19.91 -32.09 28.48
N ASN A 185 19.98 -31.12 29.40
CA ASN A 185 20.83 -31.21 30.59
C ASN A 185 20.33 -32.19 31.68
N LYS A 186 19.13 -32.75 31.54
CA LYS A 186 18.62 -33.80 32.45
C LYS A 186 18.80 -35.23 31.90
N LEU A 187 19.32 -35.38 30.70
CA LEU A 187 19.52 -36.68 30.04
C LEU A 187 20.99 -37.13 30.04
N TYR A 188 21.88 -36.34 30.64
CA TYR A 188 23.27 -36.64 30.95
C TYR A 188 23.56 -36.31 32.43
#